data_a44da675c443fdc54ac1f336c3f806f7
#
_entry.id   a44da675c443fdc54ac1f336c3f806f7
#
_cell.length_a   1.000
_cell.length_b   1.000
_cell.length_c   1.000
_cell.angle_alpha   90.00
_cell.angle_beta   90.00
_cell.angle_gamma   90.00
#
_symmetry.space_group_name_H-M   'P 1'
#
loop_
_entity.id
_entity.type
_entity.pdbx_description
1 polymer ?
#
loop_
_entity_poly.entity_id
_entity_poly.type
_entity_poly.pdbx_seq_one_letter_code
_entity_poly.pdbx_strand_id
1 'polypeptide(L)'
;EFTSLILALLQAGGHPPKIDAEVIEQIKQLDGDFVFETWMSLTCHNCPDVVQAFNLMAVLNPRIKHTAIDGGLFQAEVVERQIMAVPYVTLNGQPFGSGRMEISEILAKIDTGAAKRDAAKLSAKAPFDVLIVGGGPAGAAAAVYAARKGIRTGIVAERFGGQTLDTLGIENFISVQETEGPKFAAALEAHVRAYDVDIMNGQRVATLSAAAQLGGLATVTLDNGAELKARTVILSTGARWRNVNVPGEAEYRTKGVAYCPHCDGP
;
A
#
# COMPACT_ATOMS: atom_id res chain seq x y z
N GLU A 1 11.79 -27.17 10.42
CA GLU A 1 10.53 -27.44 9.68
C GLU A 1 9.49 -28.25 10.49
N PHE A 2 9.85 -28.92 11.57
CA PHE A 2 8.88 -29.62 12.41
C PHE A 2 7.80 -28.66 12.96
N THR A 3 8.19 -27.48 13.42
CA THR A 3 7.25 -26.44 13.86
C THR A 3 6.31 -26.02 12.74
N SER A 4 6.79 -25.89 11.51
CA SER A 4 5.98 -25.52 10.35
C SER A 4 4.90 -26.58 10.05
N LEU A 5 5.24 -27.86 10.18
CA LEU A 5 4.27 -28.96 10.05
C LEU A 5 3.20 -28.92 11.15
N ILE A 6 3.60 -28.74 12.41
CA ILE A 6 2.65 -28.68 13.54
C ILE A 6 1.71 -27.47 13.39
N LEU A 7 2.22 -26.31 13.01
CA LEU A 7 1.40 -25.12 12.77
C LEU A 7 0.40 -25.35 11.63
N ALA A 8 0.83 -25.97 10.53
CA ALA A 8 -0.07 -26.29 9.42
C ALA A 8 -1.21 -27.24 9.85
N LEU A 9 -0.91 -28.27 10.66
CA LEU A 9 -1.92 -29.19 11.21
C LEU A 9 -2.90 -28.46 12.14
N LEU A 10 -2.40 -27.61 13.02
CA LEU A 10 -3.26 -26.81 13.93
C LEU A 10 -4.19 -25.88 13.16
N GLN A 11 -3.66 -25.18 12.15
CA GLN A 11 -4.44 -24.27 11.32
C GLN A 11 -5.46 -25.00 10.44
N ALA A 12 -5.09 -26.13 9.86
CA ALA A 12 -6.03 -27.01 9.14
C ALA A 12 -7.13 -27.57 10.07
N GLY A 13 -6.81 -27.78 11.35
CA GLY A 13 -7.76 -28.16 12.41
C GLY A 13 -8.63 -27.02 12.93
N GLY A 14 -8.50 -25.80 12.37
CA GLY A 14 -9.33 -24.64 12.73
C GLY A 14 -8.73 -23.72 13.81
N HIS A 15 -7.48 -23.95 14.22
CA HIS A 15 -6.81 -23.01 15.11
C HIS A 15 -6.57 -21.66 14.40
N PRO A 16 -7.01 -20.52 14.97
CA PRO A 16 -6.92 -19.24 14.31
C PRO A 16 -5.45 -18.81 14.10
N PRO A 17 -5.09 -18.33 12.89
CA PRO A 17 -3.75 -17.81 12.63
C PRO A 17 -3.52 -16.47 13.35
N LYS A 18 -2.27 -16.20 13.71
CA LYS A 18 -1.86 -14.94 14.35
C LYS A 18 -1.40 -13.93 13.30
N ILE A 19 -2.28 -13.55 12.40
CA ILE A 19 -2.08 -12.49 11.40
C ILE A 19 -3.31 -11.57 11.36
N ASP A 20 -3.17 -10.40 10.76
CA ASP A 20 -4.24 -9.41 10.68
C ASP A 20 -5.44 -9.94 9.91
N ALA A 21 -6.65 -9.62 10.42
CA ALA A 21 -7.91 -10.06 9.80
C ALA A 21 -8.05 -9.59 8.34
N GLU A 22 -7.50 -8.44 8.02
CA GLU A 22 -7.50 -7.87 6.68
C GLU A 22 -6.69 -8.72 5.69
N VAL A 23 -5.53 -9.21 6.14
CA VAL A 23 -4.67 -10.13 5.37
C VAL A 23 -5.36 -11.47 5.16
N ILE A 24 -6.05 -11.99 6.19
CA ILE A 24 -6.85 -13.22 6.07
C ILE A 24 -7.91 -13.08 4.97
N GLU A 25 -8.67 -11.99 5.00
CA GLU A 25 -9.71 -11.75 4.00
C GLU A 25 -9.12 -11.52 2.60
N GLN A 26 -7.98 -10.86 2.48
CA GLN A 26 -7.27 -10.71 1.21
C GLN A 26 -6.87 -12.07 0.63
N ILE A 27 -6.30 -12.98 1.44
CA ILE A 27 -5.94 -14.34 1.00
C ILE A 27 -7.17 -15.11 0.53
N LYS A 28 -8.27 -15.06 1.27
CA LYS A 28 -9.53 -15.75 0.89
C LYS A 28 -10.11 -15.24 -0.44
N GLN A 29 -9.90 -13.97 -0.75
CA GLN A 29 -10.42 -13.30 -1.94
C GLN A 29 -9.52 -13.42 -3.17
N LEU A 30 -8.34 -14.04 -3.04
CA LEU A 30 -7.49 -14.30 -4.20
C LEU A 30 -8.23 -15.15 -5.23
N ASP A 31 -8.25 -14.67 -6.47
CA ASP A 31 -8.87 -15.35 -7.59
C ASP A 31 -7.79 -15.88 -8.54
N GLY A 32 -7.83 -17.17 -8.81
CA GLY A 32 -6.85 -17.88 -9.60
C GLY A 32 -6.41 -19.19 -8.93
N ASP A 33 -5.82 -20.08 -9.70
CA ASP A 33 -5.24 -21.34 -9.20
C ASP A 33 -3.74 -21.17 -9.01
N PHE A 34 -3.29 -21.31 -7.78
CA PHE A 34 -1.90 -21.09 -7.38
C PHE A 34 -1.30 -22.40 -6.87
N VAL A 35 -0.31 -22.93 -7.55
CA VAL A 35 0.44 -24.11 -7.14
C VAL A 35 1.85 -23.65 -6.77
N PHE A 36 2.13 -23.56 -5.47
CA PHE A 36 3.44 -23.19 -4.95
C PHE A 36 4.26 -24.41 -4.58
N GLU A 37 5.53 -24.40 -4.95
CA GLU A 37 6.54 -25.33 -4.43
C GLU A 37 7.62 -24.51 -3.74
N THR A 38 7.90 -24.82 -2.47
CA THR A 38 8.99 -24.20 -1.72
C THR A 38 10.12 -25.22 -1.51
N TRP A 39 11.24 -25.00 -2.18
CA TRP A 39 12.46 -25.73 -1.97
C TRP A 39 13.16 -25.19 -0.74
N MET A 40 13.42 -26.05 0.21
CA MET A 40 13.95 -25.65 1.52
C MET A 40 15.08 -26.61 1.96
N SER A 41 15.75 -26.29 3.04
CA SER A 41 16.69 -27.17 3.73
C SER A 41 16.38 -27.18 5.23
N LEU A 42 16.54 -28.31 5.87
CA LEU A 42 16.33 -28.45 7.32
C LEU A 42 17.28 -27.59 8.16
N THR A 43 18.38 -27.13 7.58
CA THR A 43 19.37 -26.25 8.24
C THR A 43 19.20 -24.77 7.89
N CYS A 44 18.22 -24.42 7.06
CA CYS A 44 17.96 -23.05 6.63
C CYS A 44 17.15 -22.29 7.68
N HIS A 45 17.66 -21.13 8.11
CA HIS A 45 17.01 -20.30 9.14
C HIS A 45 15.80 -19.49 8.62
N ASN A 46 15.80 -19.14 7.34
CA ASN A 46 14.72 -18.34 6.72
C ASN A 46 13.62 -19.21 6.10
N CYS A 47 13.87 -20.50 5.91
CA CYS A 47 12.92 -21.39 5.25
C CYS A 47 11.62 -21.59 6.04
N PRO A 48 11.63 -21.72 7.39
CA PRO A 48 10.41 -21.90 8.17
C PRO A 48 9.39 -20.78 7.97
N ASP A 49 9.83 -19.52 7.93
CA ASP A 49 8.93 -18.37 7.76
C ASP A 49 8.18 -18.45 6.42
N VAL A 50 8.90 -18.76 5.34
CA VAL A 50 8.34 -18.88 3.99
C VAL A 50 7.40 -20.08 3.86
N VAL A 51 7.81 -21.25 4.39
CA VAL A 51 6.99 -22.46 4.39
C VAL A 51 5.69 -22.23 5.18
N GLN A 52 5.76 -21.57 6.34
CA GLN A 52 4.60 -21.27 7.17
C GLN A 52 3.65 -20.28 6.47
N ALA A 53 4.19 -19.27 5.79
CA ALA A 53 3.39 -18.32 5.02
C ALA A 53 2.55 -19.03 3.94
N PHE A 54 3.16 -19.87 3.11
CA PHE A 54 2.43 -20.59 2.06
C PHE A 54 1.51 -21.68 2.60
N ASN A 55 1.88 -22.39 3.67
CA ASN A 55 0.99 -23.33 4.35
C ASN A 55 -0.29 -22.64 4.83
N LEU A 56 -0.14 -21.49 5.48
CA LEU A 56 -1.27 -20.70 5.96
C LEU A 56 -2.16 -20.22 4.82
N MET A 57 -1.56 -19.73 3.73
CA MET A 57 -2.33 -19.31 2.56
C MET A 57 -3.12 -20.47 1.95
N ALA A 58 -2.52 -21.67 1.87
CA ALA A 58 -3.20 -22.86 1.37
C ALA A 58 -4.35 -23.34 2.28
N VAL A 59 -4.23 -23.16 3.61
CA VAL A 59 -5.32 -23.45 4.56
C VAL A 59 -6.47 -22.45 4.38
N LEU A 60 -6.18 -21.18 4.14
CA LEU A 60 -7.18 -20.11 4.06
C LEU A 60 -7.91 -20.06 2.71
N ASN A 61 -7.27 -20.52 1.63
CA ASN A 61 -7.83 -20.47 0.28
C ASN A 61 -7.63 -21.81 -0.46
N PRO A 62 -8.71 -22.56 -0.76
CA PRO A 62 -8.62 -23.87 -1.41
C PRO A 62 -8.06 -23.84 -2.85
N ARG A 63 -7.96 -22.67 -3.47
CA ARG A 63 -7.31 -22.48 -4.78
C ARG A 63 -5.79 -22.38 -4.69
N ILE A 64 -5.25 -22.33 -3.48
CA ILE A 64 -3.81 -22.32 -3.23
C ILE A 64 -3.38 -23.72 -2.80
N LYS A 65 -2.45 -24.29 -3.53
CA LYS A 65 -1.77 -25.53 -3.16
C LYS A 65 -0.32 -25.21 -2.83
N HIS A 66 0.20 -25.83 -1.78
CA HIS A 66 1.59 -25.64 -1.40
C HIS A 66 2.26 -26.97 -1.09
N THR A 67 3.47 -27.16 -1.61
CA THR A 67 4.34 -28.30 -1.33
C THR A 67 5.70 -27.79 -0.86
N ALA A 68 6.12 -28.17 0.33
CA ALA A 68 7.46 -27.92 0.81
C ALA A 68 8.34 -29.13 0.46
N ILE A 69 9.48 -28.89 -0.18
CA ILE A 69 10.38 -29.90 -0.71
C ILE A 69 11.75 -29.75 -0.05
N ASP A 70 12.24 -30.79 0.59
CA ASP A 70 13.61 -30.80 1.15
C ASP A 70 14.63 -31.07 0.03
N GLY A 71 15.36 -30.02 -0.37
CA GLY A 71 16.38 -30.11 -1.40
C GLY A 71 17.51 -31.09 -1.05
N GLY A 72 17.71 -31.39 0.24
CA GLY A 72 18.68 -32.43 0.68
C GLY A 72 18.28 -33.84 0.26
N LEU A 73 16.97 -34.13 0.22
CA LEU A 73 16.42 -35.42 -0.22
C LEU A 73 16.28 -35.52 -1.74
N PHE A 74 16.04 -34.38 -2.43
CA PHE A 74 15.77 -34.30 -3.86
C PHE A 74 16.88 -33.57 -4.63
N GLN A 75 18.14 -33.93 -4.37
CA GLN A 75 19.31 -33.23 -4.94
C GLN A 75 19.36 -33.26 -6.48
N ALA A 76 18.92 -34.35 -7.11
CA ALA A 76 18.91 -34.46 -8.57
C ALA A 76 18.01 -33.35 -9.19
N GLU A 77 16.85 -33.12 -8.60
CA GLU A 77 15.91 -32.10 -9.04
C GLU A 77 16.42 -30.67 -8.73
N VAL A 78 17.13 -30.48 -7.62
CA VAL A 78 17.78 -29.19 -7.28
C VAL A 78 18.79 -28.82 -8.36
N VAL A 79 19.58 -29.78 -8.83
CA VAL A 79 20.58 -29.54 -9.90
C VAL A 79 19.89 -29.30 -11.24
N GLU A 80 18.92 -30.12 -11.61
CA GLU A 80 18.15 -29.96 -12.85
C GLU A 80 17.45 -28.59 -12.94
N ARG A 81 16.85 -28.14 -11.86
CA ARG A 81 16.16 -26.85 -11.76
C ARG A 81 17.08 -25.67 -11.47
N GLN A 82 18.39 -25.89 -11.33
CA GLN A 82 19.39 -24.86 -11.07
C GLN A 82 19.09 -24.02 -9.82
N ILE A 83 18.64 -24.67 -8.74
CA ILE A 83 18.33 -24.00 -7.48
C ILE A 83 19.62 -23.72 -6.73
N MET A 84 20.04 -22.47 -6.70
CA MET A 84 21.32 -22.02 -6.13
C MET A 84 21.25 -21.65 -4.65
N ALA A 85 20.06 -21.34 -4.15
CA ALA A 85 19.84 -20.92 -2.75
C ALA A 85 18.44 -21.25 -2.29
N VAL A 86 18.27 -21.47 -0.98
CA VAL A 86 16.96 -21.73 -0.34
C VAL A 86 16.66 -20.68 0.74
N PRO A 87 15.38 -20.37 1.00
CA PRO A 87 14.19 -20.90 0.31
C PRO A 87 14.11 -20.43 -1.15
N TYR A 88 13.70 -21.31 -2.02
CA TYR A 88 13.41 -21.01 -3.42
C TYR A 88 11.98 -21.43 -3.72
N VAL A 89 11.20 -20.53 -4.29
CA VAL A 89 9.77 -20.75 -4.52
C VAL A 89 9.44 -20.68 -5.99
N THR A 90 8.63 -21.64 -6.45
CA THR A 90 8.00 -21.60 -7.76
C THR A 90 6.50 -21.39 -7.62
N LEU A 91 5.91 -20.77 -8.61
CA LEU A 91 4.47 -20.64 -8.79
C LEU A 91 4.08 -21.22 -10.15
N ASN A 92 3.21 -22.23 -10.15
CA ASN A 92 2.76 -22.92 -11.36
C ASN A 92 3.95 -23.40 -12.22
N GLY A 93 5.00 -23.90 -11.56
CA GLY A 93 6.23 -24.39 -12.19
C GLY A 93 7.21 -23.31 -12.67
N GLN A 94 6.91 -22.02 -12.52
CA GLN A 94 7.79 -20.93 -12.90
C GLN A 94 8.46 -20.30 -11.66
N PRO A 95 9.69 -19.77 -11.78
CA PRO A 95 10.35 -19.07 -10.68
C PRO A 95 9.48 -17.92 -10.14
N PHE A 96 9.26 -17.90 -8.83
CA PHE A 96 8.46 -16.88 -8.15
C PHE A 96 9.32 -15.96 -7.27
N GLY A 97 10.23 -16.55 -6.49
CA GLY A 97 11.10 -15.79 -5.61
C GLY A 97 12.08 -16.66 -4.85
N SER A 98 13.07 -16.03 -4.23
CA SER A 98 14.08 -16.70 -3.40
C SER A 98 14.42 -15.85 -2.17
N GLY A 99 14.89 -16.48 -1.11
CA GLY A 99 15.17 -15.84 0.16
C GLY A 99 13.92 -15.61 1.01
N ARG A 100 14.07 -14.82 2.08
CA ARG A 100 12.95 -14.48 2.97
C ARG A 100 11.87 -13.70 2.21
N MET A 101 10.62 -14.06 2.41
CA MET A 101 9.45 -13.38 1.85
C MET A 101 8.37 -13.28 2.92
N GLU A 102 7.83 -12.09 3.10
CA GLU A 102 6.67 -11.83 3.97
C GLU A 102 5.35 -12.05 3.20
N ILE A 103 4.28 -12.39 3.93
CA ILE A 103 2.95 -12.62 3.29
C ILE A 103 2.50 -11.40 2.47
N SER A 104 2.75 -10.19 2.94
CA SER A 104 2.42 -8.95 2.23
C SER A 104 3.13 -8.84 0.88
N GLU A 105 4.40 -9.23 0.81
CA GLU A 105 5.18 -9.24 -0.44
C GLU A 105 4.68 -10.30 -1.41
N ILE A 106 4.31 -11.48 -0.89
CA ILE A 106 3.71 -12.56 -1.69
C ILE A 106 2.38 -12.08 -2.28
N LEU A 107 1.49 -11.51 -1.45
CA LEU A 107 0.19 -11.01 -1.87
C LEU A 107 0.33 -9.90 -2.92
N ALA A 108 1.26 -8.96 -2.74
CA ALA A 108 1.50 -7.89 -3.72
C ALA A 108 1.87 -8.43 -5.12
N LYS A 109 2.50 -9.61 -5.19
CA LYS A 109 2.87 -10.24 -6.47
C LYS A 109 1.73 -11.03 -7.14
N ILE A 110 0.80 -11.58 -6.36
CA ILE A 110 -0.22 -12.50 -6.90
C ILE A 110 -1.63 -11.93 -6.90
N ASP A 111 -1.92 -10.91 -6.09
CA ASP A 111 -3.25 -10.33 -5.99
C ASP A 111 -3.50 -9.29 -7.09
N THR A 112 -3.62 -9.76 -8.31
CA THR A 112 -3.94 -8.93 -9.48
C THR A 112 -5.35 -8.33 -9.41
N GLY A 113 -6.21 -8.84 -8.53
CA GLY A 113 -7.57 -8.37 -8.31
C GLY A 113 -7.71 -7.28 -7.23
N ALA A 114 -6.67 -7.03 -6.41
CA ALA A 114 -6.74 -6.07 -5.29
C ALA A 114 -7.15 -4.67 -5.76
N ALA A 115 -6.48 -4.14 -6.78
CA ALA A 115 -6.77 -2.82 -7.33
C ALA A 115 -8.23 -2.69 -7.82
N LYS A 116 -8.78 -3.76 -8.44
CA LYS A 116 -10.16 -3.77 -8.92
C LYS A 116 -11.17 -3.82 -7.76
N ARG A 117 -10.87 -4.61 -6.71
CA ARG A 117 -11.71 -4.66 -5.49
C ARG A 117 -11.70 -3.34 -4.75
N ASP A 118 -10.54 -2.71 -4.61
CA ASP A 118 -10.40 -1.41 -3.99
C ASP A 118 -11.12 -0.31 -4.78
N ALA A 119 -11.01 -0.33 -6.12
CA ALA A 119 -11.75 0.57 -6.99
C ALA A 119 -13.27 0.40 -6.83
N ALA A 120 -13.77 -0.83 -6.72
CA ALA A 120 -15.17 -1.11 -6.49
C ALA A 120 -15.65 -0.60 -5.13
N LYS A 121 -14.87 -0.82 -4.05
CA LYS A 121 -15.17 -0.29 -2.71
C LYS A 121 -15.22 1.23 -2.70
N LEU A 122 -14.27 1.88 -3.36
CA LEU A 122 -14.23 3.35 -3.47
C LEU A 122 -15.42 3.90 -4.25
N SER A 123 -15.77 3.28 -5.38
CA SER A 123 -16.89 3.69 -6.22
C SER A 123 -18.25 3.48 -5.54
N ALA A 124 -18.36 2.56 -4.60
CA ALA A 124 -19.57 2.30 -3.82
C ALA A 124 -19.81 3.32 -2.70
N LYS A 125 -18.87 4.23 -2.43
CA LYS A 125 -19.05 5.28 -1.42
C LYS A 125 -20.19 6.22 -1.79
N ALA A 126 -21.01 6.58 -0.82
CA ALA A 126 -22.04 7.60 -1.01
C ALA A 126 -21.38 8.94 -1.42
N PRO A 127 -22.07 9.78 -2.22
CA PRO A 127 -21.53 11.06 -2.63
C PRO A 127 -21.12 11.94 -1.46
N PHE A 128 -19.99 12.62 -1.59
CA PHE A 128 -19.51 13.61 -0.63
C PHE A 128 -20.19 14.97 -0.87
N ASP A 129 -20.39 15.73 0.18
CA ASP A 129 -20.76 17.14 0.01
C ASP A 129 -19.52 17.95 -0.39
N VAL A 130 -18.37 17.66 0.24
CA VAL A 130 -17.06 18.22 -0.10
C VAL A 130 -16.06 17.09 -0.27
N LEU A 131 -15.46 16.99 -1.46
CA LEU A 131 -14.33 16.10 -1.74
C LEU A 131 -13.09 16.94 -2.00
N ILE A 132 -12.04 16.68 -1.24
CA ILE A 132 -10.77 17.40 -1.32
C ILE A 132 -9.77 16.54 -2.04
N VAL A 133 -9.14 17.07 -3.08
CA VAL A 133 -8.07 16.43 -3.83
C VAL A 133 -6.74 17.02 -3.38
N GLY A 134 -5.99 16.21 -2.62
CA GLY A 134 -4.71 16.57 -2.04
C GLY A 134 -4.74 16.61 -0.51
N GLY A 135 -3.83 15.85 0.12
CA GLY A 135 -3.73 15.67 1.58
C GLY A 135 -2.63 16.50 2.24
N GLY A 136 -2.14 17.56 1.58
CA GLY A 136 -1.18 18.52 2.17
C GLY A 136 -1.85 19.46 3.18
N PRO A 137 -1.10 20.45 3.72
CA PRO A 137 -1.61 21.39 4.73
C PRO A 137 -2.90 22.12 4.32
N ALA A 138 -3.00 22.52 3.05
CA ALA A 138 -4.19 23.18 2.51
C ALA A 138 -5.42 22.26 2.50
N GLY A 139 -5.25 21.00 2.06
CA GLY A 139 -6.31 20.00 2.06
C GLY A 139 -6.74 19.61 3.47
N ALA A 140 -5.79 19.42 4.37
CA ALA A 140 -6.07 19.15 5.79
C ALA A 140 -6.86 20.28 6.45
N ALA A 141 -6.47 21.54 6.21
CA ALA A 141 -7.21 22.69 6.70
C ALA A 141 -8.64 22.72 6.16
N ALA A 142 -8.82 22.55 4.83
CA ALA A 142 -10.14 22.53 4.21
C ALA A 142 -11.04 21.44 4.82
N ALA A 143 -10.47 20.23 5.04
CA ALA A 143 -11.19 19.12 5.64
C ALA A 143 -11.66 19.40 7.08
N VAL A 144 -10.77 19.89 7.92
CA VAL A 144 -11.13 20.26 9.29
C VAL A 144 -12.25 21.28 9.32
N TYR A 145 -12.16 22.34 8.49
CA TYR A 145 -13.18 23.38 8.47
C TYR A 145 -14.54 22.91 7.92
N ALA A 146 -14.53 22.04 6.91
CA ALA A 146 -15.76 21.44 6.38
C ALA A 146 -16.41 20.48 7.39
N ALA A 147 -15.63 19.57 7.96
CA ALA A 147 -16.12 18.56 8.90
C ALA A 147 -16.66 19.18 10.20
N ARG A 148 -16.05 20.26 10.71
CA ARG A 148 -16.54 21.01 11.88
C ARG A 148 -17.94 21.60 11.68
N LYS A 149 -18.38 21.76 10.45
CA LYS A 149 -19.74 22.22 10.11
C LYS A 149 -20.72 21.07 9.89
N GLY A 150 -20.30 19.82 10.15
CA GLY A 150 -21.13 18.64 9.91
C GLY A 150 -21.28 18.30 8.42
N ILE A 151 -20.43 18.83 7.56
CA ILE A 151 -20.44 18.58 6.12
C ILE A 151 -19.76 17.23 5.86
N ARG A 152 -20.40 16.31 5.11
CA ARG A 152 -19.80 15.04 4.73
C ARG A 152 -18.58 15.27 3.84
N THR A 153 -17.41 15.04 4.41
CA THR A 153 -16.13 15.42 3.81
C THR A 153 -15.26 14.18 3.52
N GLY A 154 -14.64 14.16 2.35
CA GLY A 154 -13.62 13.19 1.98
C GLY A 154 -12.34 13.87 1.53
N ILE A 155 -11.20 13.21 1.74
CA ILE A 155 -9.89 13.59 1.18
C ILE A 155 -9.37 12.43 0.33
N VAL A 156 -8.92 12.73 -0.89
CA VAL A 156 -8.18 11.83 -1.77
C VAL A 156 -6.75 12.32 -1.87
N ALA A 157 -5.77 11.47 -1.56
CA ALA A 157 -4.36 11.82 -1.64
C ALA A 157 -3.50 10.61 -2.03
N GLU A 158 -2.45 10.82 -2.81
CA GLU A 158 -1.42 9.80 -3.04
C GLU A 158 -0.68 9.48 -1.74
N ARG A 159 -0.37 10.51 -0.97
CA ARG A 159 0.17 10.42 0.39
C ARG A 159 -0.31 11.60 1.22
N PHE A 160 -0.79 11.30 2.41
CA PHE A 160 -1.19 12.36 3.34
C PHE A 160 0.06 13.11 3.82
N GLY A 161 -0.03 14.44 3.91
CA GLY A 161 1.10 15.33 4.13
C GLY A 161 1.67 15.92 2.82
N GLY A 162 1.54 15.22 1.70
CA GLY A 162 2.00 15.72 0.40
C GLY A 162 3.50 16.03 0.39
N GLN A 163 3.88 17.14 -0.19
CA GLN A 163 5.28 17.56 -0.34
C GLN A 163 5.97 17.91 0.98
N THR A 164 5.22 18.24 2.05
CA THR A 164 5.83 18.50 3.36
C THR A 164 6.58 17.30 3.91
N LEU A 165 6.22 16.08 3.51
CA LEU A 165 6.96 14.86 3.88
C LEU A 165 8.41 14.85 3.38
N ASP A 166 8.70 15.60 2.32
CA ASP A 166 10.02 15.65 1.70
C ASP A 166 10.85 16.85 2.20
N THR A 167 10.32 17.63 3.14
CA THR A 167 10.95 18.82 3.71
C THR A 167 11.62 18.48 5.05
N LEU A 168 12.91 18.78 5.20
CA LEU A 168 13.65 18.50 6.43
C LEU A 168 13.21 19.41 7.57
N GLY A 169 13.24 20.72 7.37
CA GLY A 169 12.85 21.73 8.35
C GLY A 169 11.73 22.62 7.84
N ILE A 170 10.76 22.94 8.68
CA ILE A 170 9.64 23.84 8.41
C ILE A 170 9.60 24.89 9.52
N GLU A 171 9.84 26.15 9.18
CA GLU A 171 9.87 27.31 10.10
C GLU A 171 8.81 28.37 9.75
N ASN A 172 8.12 28.18 8.64
CA ASN A 172 7.23 29.18 8.04
C ASN A 172 5.75 28.83 8.15
N PHE A 173 5.39 27.82 8.95
CA PHE A 173 3.98 27.50 9.20
C PHE A 173 3.51 28.22 10.48
N ILE A 174 2.47 29.06 10.33
CA ILE A 174 1.97 29.88 11.45
C ILE A 174 1.58 29.00 12.65
N SER A 175 1.94 29.43 13.86
CA SER A 175 1.80 28.75 15.14
C SER A 175 2.75 27.55 15.39
N VAL A 176 3.57 27.18 14.41
CA VAL A 176 4.61 26.15 14.54
C VAL A 176 5.95 26.85 14.27
N GLN A 177 6.77 27.08 15.31
CA GLN A 177 8.02 27.82 15.19
C GLN A 177 9.05 27.04 14.37
N GLU A 178 9.17 25.74 14.65
CA GLU A 178 10.06 24.82 13.97
C GLU A 178 9.53 23.39 14.05
N THR A 179 9.60 22.63 12.98
CA THR A 179 9.23 21.21 12.95
C THR A 179 9.86 20.51 11.75
N GLU A 180 9.92 19.20 11.80
CA GLU A 180 10.27 18.36 10.67
C GLU A 180 9.03 18.04 9.82
N GLY A 181 9.19 17.94 8.51
CA GLY A 181 8.10 17.69 7.59
C GLY A 181 7.26 16.44 7.91
N PRO A 182 7.85 15.26 8.15
CA PRO A 182 7.10 14.06 8.53
C PRO A 182 6.33 14.23 9.85
N LYS A 183 6.91 14.89 10.84
CA LYS A 183 6.27 15.18 12.13
C LYS A 183 5.08 16.12 11.96
N PHE A 184 5.25 17.14 11.14
CA PHE A 184 4.18 18.08 10.81
C PHE A 184 3.04 17.39 10.04
N ALA A 185 3.36 16.56 9.04
CA ALA A 185 2.35 15.79 8.29
C ALA A 185 1.57 14.86 9.22
N ALA A 186 2.22 14.18 10.16
CA ALA A 186 1.57 13.32 11.14
C ALA A 186 0.62 14.11 12.07
N ALA A 187 1.02 15.32 12.48
CA ALA A 187 0.17 16.19 13.30
C ALA A 187 -1.08 16.67 12.53
N LEU A 188 -0.93 17.01 11.24
CA LEU A 188 -2.05 17.37 10.38
C LEU A 188 -3.02 16.19 10.19
N GLU A 189 -2.50 14.99 9.95
CA GLU A 189 -3.31 13.78 9.80
C GLU A 189 -4.08 13.46 11.09
N ALA A 190 -3.41 13.51 12.23
CA ALA A 190 -4.04 13.30 13.54
C ALA A 190 -5.17 14.32 13.78
N HIS A 191 -4.97 15.59 13.39
CA HIS A 191 -6.01 16.61 13.51
C HIS A 191 -7.20 16.35 12.60
N VAL A 192 -6.99 15.93 11.35
CA VAL A 192 -8.09 15.57 10.44
C VAL A 192 -8.85 14.35 10.96
N ARG A 193 -8.14 13.33 11.45
CA ARG A 193 -8.73 12.11 12.04
C ARG A 193 -9.53 12.34 13.31
N ALA A 194 -9.35 13.48 13.98
CA ALA A 194 -10.19 13.88 15.12
C ALA A 194 -11.62 14.26 14.71
N TYR A 195 -11.88 14.38 13.42
CA TYR A 195 -13.20 14.62 12.84
C TYR A 195 -13.64 13.46 11.95
N ASP A 196 -14.93 13.39 11.64
CA ASP A 196 -15.51 12.40 10.72
C ASP A 196 -15.16 12.76 9.26
N VAL A 197 -13.92 12.53 8.86
CA VAL A 197 -13.42 12.74 7.50
C VAL A 197 -12.99 11.40 6.92
N ASP A 198 -13.51 11.06 5.74
CA ASP A 198 -13.12 9.86 4.99
C ASP A 198 -11.79 10.11 4.26
N ILE A 199 -10.70 9.59 4.79
CA ILE A 199 -9.36 9.74 4.23
C ILE A 199 -9.04 8.55 3.31
N MET A 200 -8.95 8.81 2.01
CA MET A 200 -8.59 7.86 0.96
C MET A 200 -7.13 8.10 0.55
N ASN A 201 -6.21 7.52 1.33
CA ASN A 201 -4.76 7.61 1.08
C ASN A 201 -4.31 6.57 0.05
N GLY A 202 -3.16 6.79 -0.60
CA GLY A 202 -2.65 5.91 -1.66
C GLY A 202 -3.43 6.01 -2.97
N GLN A 203 -4.26 7.03 -3.14
CA GLN A 203 -5.12 7.20 -4.30
C GLN A 203 -4.73 8.45 -5.11
N ARG A 204 -4.50 8.25 -6.40
CA ARG A 204 -4.21 9.33 -7.34
C ARG A 204 -5.43 9.65 -8.18
N VAL A 205 -5.72 10.95 -8.32
CA VAL A 205 -6.80 11.44 -9.18
C VAL A 205 -6.29 11.56 -10.62
N ALA A 206 -6.95 10.89 -11.55
CA ALA A 206 -6.69 10.95 -12.98
C ALA A 206 -7.45 12.12 -13.64
N THR A 207 -8.77 12.19 -13.39
CA THR A 207 -9.62 13.21 -14.02
C THR A 207 -10.66 13.77 -13.07
N LEU A 208 -11.12 14.97 -13.38
CA LEU A 208 -12.26 15.64 -12.76
C LEU A 208 -13.24 16.06 -13.86
N SER A 209 -14.47 15.59 -13.76
CA SER A 209 -15.58 16.00 -14.61
C SER A 209 -16.58 16.81 -13.79
N ALA A 210 -16.84 18.03 -14.23
CA ALA A 210 -17.83 18.88 -13.59
C ALA A 210 -19.25 18.29 -13.73
N ALA A 211 -20.16 18.69 -12.84
CA ALA A 211 -21.55 18.34 -12.95
C ALA A 211 -22.14 18.89 -14.26
N ALA A 212 -22.92 18.08 -14.97
CA ALA A 212 -23.57 18.49 -16.24
C ALA A 212 -24.63 19.57 -16.03
N GLN A 213 -25.19 19.66 -14.83
CA GLN A 213 -26.25 20.61 -14.47
C GLN A 213 -25.98 21.21 -13.10
N LEU A 214 -26.51 22.42 -12.88
CA LEU A 214 -26.44 23.06 -11.57
C LEU A 214 -27.12 22.21 -10.51
N GLY A 215 -26.44 21.98 -9.39
CA GLY A 215 -26.87 21.08 -8.32
C GLY A 215 -26.62 19.60 -8.55
N GLY A 216 -26.04 19.20 -9.70
CA GLY A 216 -25.57 17.86 -9.97
C GLY A 216 -24.29 17.49 -9.21
N LEU A 217 -23.80 16.29 -9.44
CA LEU A 217 -22.56 15.78 -8.82
C LEU A 217 -21.39 15.84 -9.81
N ALA A 218 -20.29 16.38 -9.36
CA ALA A 218 -19.00 16.22 -10.03
C ALA A 218 -18.50 14.77 -9.86
N THR A 219 -17.71 14.29 -10.82
CA THR A 219 -17.10 12.99 -10.81
C THR A 219 -15.58 13.14 -10.76
N VAL A 220 -14.96 12.52 -9.76
CA VAL A 220 -13.51 12.39 -9.63
C VAL A 220 -13.14 10.95 -9.93
N THR A 221 -12.39 10.72 -11.01
CA THR A 221 -11.92 9.39 -11.40
C THR A 221 -10.48 9.20 -10.94
N LEU A 222 -10.20 8.06 -10.30
CA LEU A 222 -8.89 7.69 -9.82
C LEU A 222 -8.12 6.88 -10.86
N ASP A 223 -6.80 6.78 -10.73
CA ASP A 223 -5.94 6.00 -11.65
C ASP A 223 -6.31 4.49 -11.69
N ASN A 224 -6.86 3.96 -10.60
CA ASN A 224 -7.35 2.58 -10.54
C ASN A 224 -8.76 2.39 -11.15
N GLY A 225 -9.33 3.43 -11.75
CA GLY A 225 -10.65 3.43 -12.39
C GLY A 225 -11.83 3.64 -11.44
N ALA A 226 -11.61 3.85 -10.14
CA ALA A 226 -12.68 4.19 -9.22
C ALA A 226 -13.27 5.57 -9.50
N GLU A 227 -14.56 5.72 -9.32
CA GLU A 227 -15.27 6.99 -9.46
C GLU A 227 -15.87 7.45 -8.13
N LEU A 228 -15.46 8.62 -7.68
CA LEU A 228 -16.04 9.30 -6.52
C LEU A 228 -16.96 10.41 -6.97
N LYS A 229 -18.09 10.56 -6.30
CA LYS A 229 -19.08 11.60 -6.60
C LYS A 229 -19.07 12.65 -5.48
N ALA A 230 -19.15 13.93 -5.86
CA ALA A 230 -19.19 15.03 -4.89
C ALA A 230 -20.03 16.21 -5.37
N ARG A 231 -20.66 16.94 -4.44
CA ARG A 231 -21.35 18.21 -4.73
C ARG A 231 -20.35 19.33 -5.01
N THR A 232 -19.25 19.33 -4.25
CA THR A 232 -18.18 20.33 -4.37
C THR A 232 -16.84 19.63 -4.32
N VAL A 233 -15.91 20.06 -5.16
CA VAL A 233 -14.53 19.57 -5.18
C VAL A 233 -13.60 20.73 -4.87
N ILE A 234 -12.69 20.52 -3.90
CA ILE A 234 -11.61 21.45 -3.59
C ILE A 234 -10.30 20.87 -4.11
N LEU A 235 -9.64 21.59 -5.01
CA LEU A 235 -8.34 21.22 -5.54
C LEU A 235 -7.24 21.85 -4.69
N SER A 236 -6.52 20.99 -3.96
CA SER A 236 -5.36 21.35 -3.12
C SER A 236 -4.18 20.46 -3.44
N THR A 237 -3.95 20.24 -4.76
CA THR A 237 -2.99 19.28 -5.30
C THR A 237 -1.52 19.66 -5.06
N GLY A 238 -1.27 20.89 -4.61
CA GLY A 238 0.08 21.38 -4.33
C GLY A 238 0.95 21.50 -5.59
N ALA A 239 2.23 21.30 -5.40
CA ALA A 239 3.22 21.34 -6.47
C ALA A 239 4.13 20.10 -6.43
N ARG A 240 4.79 19.82 -7.53
CA ARG A 240 5.87 18.83 -7.61
C ARG A 240 7.09 19.50 -8.20
N TRP A 241 8.23 19.16 -7.64
CA TRP A 241 9.51 19.62 -8.18
C TRP A 241 9.73 19.06 -9.59
N ARG A 242 10.24 19.89 -10.46
CA ARG A 242 10.70 19.43 -11.77
C ARG A 242 12.15 18.98 -11.64
N ASN A 243 12.40 17.72 -11.94
CA ASN A 243 13.74 17.19 -12.02
C ASN A 243 14.38 17.60 -13.35
N VAL A 244 15.68 17.86 -13.32
CA VAL A 244 16.48 18.12 -14.53
C VAL A 244 16.82 16.82 -15.24
N ASN A 245 16.77 15.69 -14.51
CA ASN A 245 17.07 14.33 -14.98
C ASN A 245 18.52 14.18 -15.49
N VAL A 246 19.46 14.78 -14.79
CA VAL A 246 20.89 14.63 -15.07
C VAL A 246 21.54 13.60 -14.15
N PRO A 247 22.65 12.97 -14.57
CA PRO A 247 23.40 12.07 -13.69
C PRO A 247 23.81 12.75 -12.39
N GLY A 248 23.61 12.06 -11.25
CA GLY A 248 23.91 12.56 -9.92
C GLY A 248 22.80 13.37 -9.25
N GLU A 249 21.75 13.79 -9.96
CA GLU A 249 20.67 14.62 -9.38
C GLU A 249 20.03 13.94 -8.16
N ALA A 250 19.69 12.66 -8.26
CA ALA A 250 19.09 11.92 -7.15
C ALA A 250 20.09 11.65 -6.00
N GLU A 251 21.36 11.41 -6.33
CA GLU A 251 22.42 11.12 -5.38
C GLU A 251 22.77 12.34 -4.51
N TYR A 252 22.81 13.52 -5.14
CA TYR A 252 23.19 14.78 -4.48
C TYR A 252 21.99 15.61 -3.99
N ARG A 253 20.79 15.08 -4.09
CA ARG A 253 19.59 15.71 -3.52
C ARG A 253 19.77 15.91 -2.03
N THR A 254 19.55 17.13 -1.54
CA THR A 254 19.84 17.58 -0.15
C THR A 254 21.32 17.63 0.23
N LYS A 255 22.23 17.39 -0.73
CA LYS A 255 23.69 17.40 -0.55
C LYS A 255 24.37 18.27 -1.62
N GLY A 256 23.76 19.37 -1.99
CA GLY A 256 24.24 20.29 -3.04
C GLY A 256 23.27 20.47 -4.21
N VAL A 257 22.28 19.58 -4.38
CA VAL A 257 21.15 19.77 -5.29
C VAL A 257 19.90 20.10 -4.48
N ALA A 258 19.42 21.33 -4.60
CA ALA A 258 18.20 21.82 -3.96
C ALA A 258 17.19 22.26 -5.04
N TYR A 259 15.90 22.03 -4.78
CA TYR A 259 14.81 22.44 -5.67
C TYR A 259 14.11 23.71 -5.22
N CYS A 260 14.23 24.04 -3.95
CA CYS A 260 13.71 25.26 -3.37
C CYS A 260 14.88 26.10 -2.82
N PRO A 261 15.24 27.22 -3.46
CA PRO A 261 16.34 28.04 -2.99
C PRO A 261 16.08 28.70 -1.62
N HIS A 262 14.81 28.80 -1.22
CA HIS A 262 14.42 29.37 0.08
C HIS A 262 14.26 28.34 1.18
N CYS A 263 14.10 27.04 0.81
CA CYS A 263 13.84 25.97 1.79
C CYS A 263 15.13 25.18 2.09
N ASP A 264 15.85 24.80 1.04
CA ASP A 264 16.96 23.85 1.11
C ASP A 264 18.26 24.42 0.46
N GLY A 265 18.24 25.67 0.03
CA GLY A 265 19.36 26.27 -0.74
C GLY A 265 20.52 26.81 0.07
N PRO A 266 20.34 27.48 1.23
CA PRO A 266 21.41 27.97 2.08
C PRO A 266 22.17 26.89 2.83
#